data_45043f66c5a6b8a2b54915edba88316c
#
_entry.id   45043f66c5a6b8a2b54915edba88316c
#
_cell.length_a   1.000
_cell.length_b   1.000
_cell.length_c   1.000
_cell.angle_alpha   90.00
_cell.angle_beta   90.00
_cell.angle_gamma   90.00
#
_symmetry.space_group_name_H-M   'P 1'
#
loop_
_entity.id
_entity.type
_entity.pdbx_description
1 polymer ?
#
loop_
_entity_poly.entity_id
_entity_poly.type
_entity_poly.pdbx_seq_one_letter_code
_entity_poly.pdbx_strand_id
1 'polypeptide(L)'
;MKGSRGVRRHSFFLLTPANHYPSRLPAFGEAPVVKLVTPRCRPARIGEYLIALPAGGGTAEPVAPGFETFLYALEGGATAAVGGREISLRGGAFAYLPATASFELAAGDAAARLLMFKRRYEPSPGRDAPGLLAGHRDDEPFADTPVPGFRRRELLPVADPAFDFAMSLLLFDAGVGLDNIEIHDEEHGLYMTAGAGLYFLDGELLEVERDDFIYMAPYCPQGFTATGREPAEYLLYKDVWRDGF
;
A
#
# COMPACT_ATOMS: atom_id res chain seq x y z
N MET A 1 -2.96 14.38 26.85
CA MET A 1 -2.68 13.64 25.60
C MET A 1 -4.00 13.01 25.17
N LYS A 2 -4.52 13.33 23.98
CA LYS A 2 -5.57 12.48 23.36
C LYS A 2 -4.95 11.10 23.19
N GLY A 3 -5.58 10.05 23.70
CA GLY A 3 -5.07 8.68 23.55
C GLY A 3 -4.89 8.37 22.07
N SER A 4 -3.72 7.86 21.69
CA SER A 4 -3.49 7.37 20.35
C SER A 4 -4.40 6.17 20.12
N ARG A 5 -5.12 6.09 18.98
CA ARG A 5 -5.86 4.89 18.55
C ARG A 5 -4.92 3.76 18.11
N GLY A 6 -3.60 4.04 18.02
CA GLY A 6 -2.62 3.03 17.61
C GLY A 6 -2.61 1.82 18.52
N VAL A 7 -2.59 0.64 17.91
CA VAL A 7 -2.66 -0.65 18.59
C VAL A 7 -1.62 -1.59 18.00
N ARG A 8 -0.97 -2.40 18.83
CA ARG A 8 -0.11 -3.50 18.38
C ARG A 8 -0.51 -4.80 19.07
N ARG A 9 -0.76 -5.83 18.27
CA ARG A 9 -1.04 -7.21 18.70
C ARG A 9 -0.06 -8.18 18.03
N HIS A 10 -0.22 -9.46 18.29
CA HIS A 10 0.62 -10.49 17.68
C HIS A 10 0.32 -10.63 16.18
N SER A 11 -0.95 -10.67 15.81
CA SER A 11 -1.47 -10.92 14.46
C SER A 11 -1.70 -9.65 13.64
N PHE A 12 -1.75 -8.47 14.25
CA PHE A 12 -1.98 -7.20 13.57
C PHE A 12 -1.43 -6.00 14.33
N PHE A 13 -1.37 -4.86 13.64
CA PHE A 13 -1.26 -3.56 14.29
C PHE A 13 -1.91 -2.45 13.48
N LEU A 14 -2.37 -1.42 14.17
CA LEU A 14 -2.89 -0.17 13.64
C LEU A 14 -1.91 0.95 13.98
N LEU A 15 -1.43 1.68 12.97
CA LEU A 15 -0.71 2.94 13.14
C LEU A 15 -1.58 4.08 12.63
N THR A 16 -1.80 5.06 13.49
CA THR A 16 -2.47 6.31 13.11
C THR A 16 -1.44 7.39 12.83
N PRO A 17 -1.78 8.52 12.20
CA PRO A 17 -0.85 9.63 12.01
C PRO A 17 -0.14 10.08 13.30
N ALA A 18 -0.81 9.96 14.45
CA ALA A 18 -0.22 10.27 15.76
C ALA A 18 0.91 9.32 16.18
N ASN A 19 1.01 8.15 15.53
CA ASN A 19 2.06 7.14 15.77
C ASN A 19 3.17 7.19 14.71
N HIS A 20 3.04 8.02 13.69
CA HIS A 20 4.03 8.13 12.65
C HIS A 20 5.34 8.69 13.23
N TYR A 21 6.40 7.93 13.11
CA TYR A 21 7.74 8.34 13.53
C TYR A 21 8.62 8.55 12.30
N PRO A 22 8.98 9.81 11.98
CA PRO A 22 9.85 10.10 10.85
C PRO A 22 11.19 9.40 11.01
N SER A 23 11.58 8.70 9.98
CA SER A 23 12.85 7.97 9.83
C SER A 23 13.57 8.46 8.60
N ARG A 24 14.79 7.99 8.40
CA ARG A 24 15.55 8.23 7.18
C ARG A 24 15.79 6.92 6.45
N LEU A 25 15.76 6.98 5.13
CA LEU A 25 16.31 5.96 4.24
C LEU A 25 17.47 6.60 3.47
N PRO A 26 18.61 5.94 3.32
CA PRO A 26 19.79 6.55 2.67
C PRO A 26 19.47 7.23 1.35
N ALA A 27 18.79 6.55 0.44
CA ALA A 27 18.43 7.09 -0.87
C ALA A 27 17.52 8.35 -0.83
N PHE A 28 16.84 8.61 0.27
CA PHE A 28 15.91 9.74 0.41
C PHE A 28 16.53 10.96 1.11
N GLY A 29 17.80 10.85 1.56
CA GLY A 29 18.50 11.96 2.21
C GLY A 29 17.70 12.54 3.39
N GLU A 30 17.35 13.83 3.28
CA GLU A 30 16.60 14.56 4.32
C GLU A 30 15.07 14.42 4.19
N ALA A 31 14.55 13.81 3.12
CA ALA A 31 13.10 13.65 2.97
C ALA A 31 12.54 12.74 4.08
N PRO A 32 11.51 13.17 4.82
CA PRO A 32 10.91 12.36 5.87
C PRO A 32 10.28 11.08 5.32
N VAL A 33 10.63 9.94 5.92
CA VAL A 33 10.06 8.64 5.60
C VAL A 33 9.51 8.01 6.87
N VAL A 34 8.23 7.66 6.89
CA VAL A 34 7.64 6.84 7.95
C VAL A 34 7.69 5.39 7.53
N LYS A 35 8.30 4.54 8.34
CA LYS A 35 8.28 3.08 8.13
C LYS A 35 7.01 2.52 8.74
N LEU A 36 5.99 2.29 7.92
CA LEU A 36 4.70 1.77 8.37
C LEU A 36 4.84 0.31 8.80
N VAL A 37 5.44 -0.53 7.98
CA VAL A 37 5.85 -1.90 8.30
C VAL A 37 7.16 -2.23 7.60
N THR A 38 7.92 -3.13 8.17
CA THR A 38 9.14 -3.69 7.53
C THR A 38 9.28 -5.15 7.93
N PRO A 39 10.06 -5.98 7.19
CA PRO A 39 10.35 -7.38 7.54
C PRO A 39 11.01 -7.60 8.90
N ARG A 40 11.36 -6.53 9.63
CA ARG A 40 11.74 -6.62 11.05
C ARG A 40 10.56 -6.88 11.97
N CYS A 41 9.34 -6.55 11.52
CA CYS A 41 8.10 -6.89 12.20
C CYS A 41 7.63 -8.27 11.70
N ARG A 42 8.24 -9.34 12.21
CA ARG A 42 7.86 -10.70 11.79
C ARG A 42 6.41 -10.99 12.15
N PRO A 43 5.64 -11.69 11.26
CA PRO A 43 6.10 -12.41 10.06
C PRO A 43 6.15 -11.57 8.76
N ALA A 44 5.99 -10.24 8.81
CA ALA A 44 5.90 -9.39 7.62
C ALA A 44 7.02 -9.67 6.60
N ARG A 45 6.63 -9.84 5.36
CA ARG A 45 7.51 -10.01 4.18
C ARG A 45 7.66 -8.72 3.41
N ILE A 46 6.71 -7.80 3.56
CA ILE A 46 6.67 -6.49 2.92
C ILE A 46 7.36 -5.42 3.77
N GLY A 47 7.92 -4.41 3.09
CA GLY A 47 8.18 -3.09 3.66
C GLY A 47 7.25 -2.07 3.05
N GLU A 48 6.48 -1.34 3.88
CA GLU A 48 5.62 -0.25 3.45
C GLU A 48 6.05 1.06 4.12
N TYR A 49 6.13 2.11 3.30
CA TYR A 49 6.70 3.40 3.69
C TYR A 49 5.81 4.53 3.21
N LEU A 50 5.56 5.50 4.08
CA LEU A 50 4.99 6.79 3.69
C LEU A 50 6.15 7.77 3.49
N ILE A 51 6.25 8.33 2.30
CA ILE A 51 7.29 9.26 1.89
C ILE A 51 6.68 10.64 1.72
N ALA A 52 7.30 11.64 2.33
CA ALA A 52 6.93 13.04 2.16
C ALA A 52 8.09 13.77 1.47
N LEU A 53 7.94 14.06 0.18
CA LEU A 53 8.90 14.85 -0.57
C LEU A 53 8.51 16.33 -0.44
N PRO A 54 9.39 17.21 0.04
CA PRO A 54 9.16 18.64 -0.02
C PRO A 54 9.14 19.14 -1.47
N ALA A 55 8.60 20.33 -1.72
CA ALA A 55 8.66 20.98 -3.02
C ALA A 55 10.10 21.03 -3.54
N GLY A 56 10.32 20.61 -4.77
CA GLY A 56 11.65 20.49 -5.39
C GLY A 56 12.56 19.43 -4.76
N GLY A 57 12.07 18.66 -3.78
CA GLY A 57 12.83 17.58 -3.14
C GLY A 57 12.76 16.28 -3.91
N GLY A 58 13.56 15.29 -3.51
CA GLY A 58 13.61 14.00 -4.17
C GLY A 58 14.52 13.01 -3.46
N THR A 59 14.90 11.96 -4.16
CA THR A 59 15.96 11.07 -3.71
C THR A 59 17.32 11.75 -3.85
N ALA A 60 18.20 11.55 -2.86
CA ALA A 60 19.56 12.06 -2.85
C ALA A 60 20.50 11.22 -3.73
N GLU A 61 20.14 9.97 -3.90
CA GLU A 61 20.83 8.99 -4.75
C GLU A 61 19.80 8.00 -5.30
N PRO A 62 20.09 7.29 -6.40
CA PRO A 62 19.19 6.29 -6.94
C PRO A 62 18.85 5.21 -5.91
N VAL A 63 17.57 4.85 -5.81
CA VAL A 63 17.16 3.68 -5.04
C VAL A 63 17.69 2.43 -5.74
N ALA A 64 18.56 1.71 -5.06
CA ALA A 64 19.24 0.55 -5.63
C ALA A 64 18.26 -0.60 -5.98
N PRO A 65 18.58 -1.41 -7.00
CA PRO A 65 17.83 -2.60 -7.34
C PRO A 65 17.92 -3.67 -6.24
N GLY A 66 17.18 -4.76 -6.38
CA GLY A 66 17.16 -5.91 -5.45
C GLY A 66 15.80 -6.15 -4.78
N PHE A 67 14.88 -5.20 -4.92
CA PHE A 67 13.50 -5.32 -4.44
C PHE A 67 12.56 -4.83 -5.55
N GLU A 68 11.52 -5.59 -5.82
CA GLU A 68 10.41 -5.03 -6.55
C GLU A 68 9.73 -3.96 -5.70
N THR A 69 9.24 -2.92 -6.36
CA THR A 69 8.73 -1.74 -5.67
C THR A 69 7.42 -1.31 -6.31
N PHE A 70 6.40 -1.06 -5.50
CA PHE A 70 5.18 -0.41 -5.95
C PHE A 70 5.11 0.98 -5.33
N LEU A 71 4.87 1.99 -6.16
CA LEU A 71 4.70 3.39 -5.77
C LEU A 71 3.25 3.78 -6.00
N TYR A 72 2.66 4.50 -5.05
CA TYR A 72 1.32 5.09 -5.18
C TYR A 72 1.35 6.54 -4.70
N ALA A 73 0.95 7.46 -5.55
CA ALA A 73 0.87 8.88 -5.18
C ALA A 73 -0.43 9.17 -4.44
N LEU A 74 -0.33 9.58 -3.17
CA LEU A 74 -1.47 10.00 -2.37
C LEU A 74 -1.89 11.44 -2.70
N GLU A 75 -0.91 12.34 -2.73
CA GLU A 75 -1.13 13.79 -2.89
C GLU A 75 0.05 14.45 -3.62
N GLY A 76 -0.22 15.56 -4.27
CA GLY A 76 0.80 16.31 -5.01
C GLY A 76 1.25 15.62 -6.27
N GLY A 77 2.50 15.82 -6.66
CA GLY A 77 3.08 15.24 -7.85
C GLY A 77 4.59 15.06 -7.74
N ALA A 78 5.04 13.90 -8.20
CA ALA A 78 6.45 13.55 -8.32
C ALA A 78 6.70 12.89 -9.68
N THR A 79 7.95 12.85 -10.11
CA THR A 79 8.40 12.07 -11.25
C THR A 79 9.28 10.93 -10.74
N ALA A 80 9.04 9.72 -11.24
CA ALA A 80 9.94 8.59 -11.06
C ALA A 80 10.75 8.39 -12.34
N ALA A 81 12.08 8.52 -12.24
CA ALA A 81 13.01 8.23 -13.34
C ALA A 81 13.49 6.77 -13.21
N VAL A 82 13.21 5.93 -14.22
CA VAL A 82 13.45 4.49 -14.20
C VAL A 82 13.96 4.03 -15.56
N GLY A 83 15.19 3.56 -15.64
CA GLY A 83 15.73 3.01 -16.89
C GLY A 83 15.67 3.98 -18.08
N GLY A 84 15.87 5.27 -17.85
CA GLY A 84 15.79 6.33 -18.86
C GLY A 84 14.35 6.75 -19.23
N ARG A 85 13.34 6.27 -18.53
CA ARG A 85 11.93 6.66 -18.65
C ARG A 85 11.53 7.54 -17.48
N GLU A 86 10.67 8.52 -17.72
CA GLU A 86 10.02 9.31 -16.71
C GLU A 86 8.55 8.90 -16.54
N ILE A 87 8.13 8.67 -15.30
CA ILE A 87 6.77 8.30 -14.94
C ILE A 87 6.21 9.41 -14.06
N SER A 88 5.14 10.05 -14.49
CA SER A 88 4.45 11.07 -13.69
C SER A 88 3.60 10.40 -12.61
N LEU A 89 3.90 10.70 -11.35
CA LEU A 89 3.19 10.21 -10.16
C LEU A 89 2.41 11.38 -9.53
N ARG A 90 1.29 11.75 -10.14
CA ARG A 90 0.30 12.67 -9.54
C ARG A 90 -0.71 11.90 -8.69
N GLY A 91 -1.44 12.57 -7.81
CA GLY A 91 -2.40 11.92 -6.89
C GLY A 91 -3.28 10.89 -7.59
N GLY A 92 -3.23 9.63 -7.13
CA GLY A 92 -3.89 8.47 -7.74
C GLY A 92 -3.06 7.70 -8.77
N ALA A 93 -1.91 8.24 -9.21
CA ALA A 93 -1.00 7.51 -10.10
C ALA A 93 -0.20 6.46 -9.33
N PHE A 94 0.15 5.38 -10.03
CA PHE A 94 0.96 4.29 -9.47
C PHE A 94 1.99 3.78 -10.49
N ALA A 95 3.03 3.14 -9.96
CA ALA A 95 4.01 2.43 -10.76
C ALA A 95 4.50 1.17 -10.03
N TYR A 96 4.56 0.04 -10.75
CA TYR A 96 5.30 -1.15 -10.35
C TYR A 96 6.67 -1.14 -11.03
N LEU A 97 7.71 -1.31 -10.24
CA LEU A 97 9.10 -1.33 -10.65
C LEU A 97 9.68 -2.71 -10.36
N PRO A 98 10.19 -3.44 -11.37
CA PRO A 98 10.75 -4.77 -11.15
C PRO A 98 12.00 -4.72 -10.25
N ALA A 99 12.33 -5.83 -9.62
CA ALA A 99 13.46 -5.93 -8.70
C ALA A 99 14.83 -5.58 -9.33
N THR A 100 14.93 -5.62 -10.65
CA THR A 100 16.13 -5.24 -11.41
C THR A 100 16.24 -3.73 -11.64
N ALA A 101 15.17 -2.96 -11.37
CA ALA A 101 15.15 -1.53 -11.63
C ALA A 101 15.85 -0.74 -10.52
N SER A 102 16.63 0.26 -10.91
CA SER A 102 17.01 1.39 -10.09
C SER A 102 16.13 2.57 -10.46
N PHE A 103 15.79 3.43 -9.50
CA PHE A 103 14.93 4.59 -9.77
C PHE A 103 15.29 5.80 -8.90
N GLU A 104 14.90 6.95 -9.36
CA GLU A 104 14.95 8.22 -8.62
C GLU A 104 13.56 8.85 -8.55
N LEU A 105 13.29 9.58 -7.48
CA LEU A 105 12.06 10.37 -7.33
C LEU A 105 12.41 11.84 -7.24
N ALA A 106 11.61 12.68 -7.89
CA ALA A 106 11.70 14.13 -7.79
C ALA A 106 10.29 14.73 -7.65
N ALA A 107 10.05 15.52 -6.61
CA ALA A 107 8.83 16.32 -6.51
C ALA A 107 8.93 17.56 -7.41
N GLY A 108 7.79 17.99 -7.94
CA GLY A 108 7.69 19.27 -8.66
C GLY A 108 7.70 20.48 -7.72
N ASP A 109 7.06 21.57 -8.15
CA ASP A 109 6.98 22.81 -7.40
C ASP A 109 6.13 22.75 -6.13
N ALA A 110 5.40 21.65 -5.94
CA ALA A 110 4.60 21.35 -4.75
C ALA A 110 5.14 20.10 -4.04
N ALA A 111 4.88 19.99 -2.75
CA ALA A 111 5.19 18.79 -1.97
C ALA A 111 4.37 17.59 -2.48
N ALA A 112 4.93 16.40 -2.36
CA ALA A 112 4.26 15.16 -2.72
C ALA A 112 4.29 14.15 -1.57
N ARG A 113 3.19 13.39 -1.41
CA ARG A 113 3.09 12.25 -0.49
C ARG A 113 2.89 10.98 -1.29
N LEU A 114 3.72 9.99 -1.04
CA LEU A 114 3.68 8.71 -1.74
C LEU A 114 3.72 7.55 -0.74
N LEU A 115 3.04 6.48 -1.07
CA LEU A 115 3.29 5.17 -0.48
C LEU A 115 4.29 4.42 -1.35
N MET A 116 5.23 3.75 -0.71
CA MET A 116 6.19 2.87 -1.35
C MET A 116 6.14 1.50 -0.67
N PHE A 117 5.83 0.49 -1.46
CA PHE A 117 5.84 -0.92 -1.05
C PHE A 117 7.07 -1.57 -1.63
N LYS A 118 7.79 -2.35 -0.83
CA LYS A 118 9.01 -3.07 -1.26
C LYS A 118 9.00 -4.48 -0.73
N ARG A 119 9.32 -5.46 -1.60
CA ARG A 119 9.57 -6.83 -1.19
C ARG A 119 10.61 -7.49 -2.09
N ARG A 120 11.13 -8.63 -1.66
CA ARG A 120 11.93 -9.49 -2.53
C ARG A 120 11.02 -10.23 -3.48
N TYR A 121 11.31 -10.11 -4.77
CA TYR A 121 10.58 -10.85 -5.78
C TYR A 121 10.81 -12.36 -5.65
N GLU A 122 9.75 -13.14 -5.68
CA GLU A 122 9.77 -14.59 -5.71
C GLU A 122 9.38 -15.06 -7.12
N PRO A 123 10.34 -15.62 -7.90
CA PRO A 123 10.06 -16.04 -9.27
C PRO A 123 8.98 -17.12 -9.35
N SER A 124 8.07 -16.99 -10.32
CA SER A 124 7.11 -18.03 -10.66
C SER A 124 7.77 -19.01 -11.64
N PRO A 125 7.71 -20.34 -11.43
CA PRO A 125 8.29 -21.32 -12.32
C PRO A 125 7.78 -21.16 -13.76
N GLY A 126 8.70 -21.06 -14.71
CA GLY A 126 8.37 -20.96 -16.14
C GLY A 126 7.75 -19.62 -16.56
N ARG A 127 7.87 -18.57 -15.75
CA ARG A 127 7.43 -17.21 -16.07
C ARG A 127 8.58 -16.23 -15.95
N ASP A 128 8.60 -15.26 -16.85
CA ASP A 128 9.48 -14.11 -16.72
C ASP A 128 8.98 -13.19 -15.61
N ALA A 129 9.91 -12.50 -14.94
CA ALA A 129 9.55 -11.47 -13.97
C ALA A 129 8.76 -10.34 -14.66
N PRO A 130 7.77 -9.74 -13.96
CA PRO A 130 7.00 -8.63 -14.52
C PRO A 130 7.90 -7.47 -14.92
N GLY A 131 7.57 -6.82 -16.04
CA GLY A 131 8.20 -5.57 -16.44
C GLY A 131 7.65 -4.37 -15.67
N LEU A 132 8.19 -3.20 -16.00
CA LEU A 132 7.68 -1.92 -15.50
C LEU A 132 6.22 -1.73 -15.94
N LEU A 133 5.34 -1.41 -14.98
CA LEU A 133 3.93 -1.09 -15.23
C LEU A 133 3.62 0.24 -14.53
N ALA A 134 2.86 1.11 -15.18
CA ALA A 134 2.39 2.35 -14.58
C ALA A 134 0.97 2.65 -15.04
N GLY A 135 0.21 3.36 -14.22
CA GLY A 135 -1.17 3.73 -14.50
C GLY A 135 -1.70 4.74 -13.50
N HIS A 136 -2.99 5.01 -13.61
CA HIS A 136 -3.70 5.91 -12.70
C HIS A 136 -4.99 5.24 -12.20
N ARG A 137 -5.40 5.56 -10.98
CA ARG A 137 -6.63 5.03 -10.36
C ARG A 137 -7.90 5.26 -11.20
N ASP A 138 -7.89 6.23 -12.10
CA ASP A 138 -9.05 6.60 -12.92
C ASP A 138 -8.97 6.08 -14.37
N ASP A 139 -7.93 5.31 -14.73
CA ASP A 139 -7.79 4.76 -16.10
C ASP A 139 -8.93 3.79 -16.44
N GLU A 140 -9.48 3.10 -15.43
CA GLU A 140 -10.63 2.20 -15.57
C GLU A 140 -11.61 2.38 -14.40
N PRO A 141 -12.88 2.02 -14.51
CA PRO A 141 -13.83 2.08 -13.41
C PRO A 141 -13.55 1.02 -12.35
N PHE A 142 -14.05 1.25 -11.14
CA PHE A 142 -14.15 0.20 -10.14
C PHE A 142 -15.12 -0.88 -10.60
N ALA A 143 -14.76 -2.14 -10.45
CA ALA A 143 -15.61 -3.27 -10.71
C ALA A 143 -16.52 -3.53 -9.49
N ASP A 144 -17.79 -3.85 -9.76
CA ASP A 144 -18.72 -4.31 -8.74
C ASP A 144 -18.27 -5.67 -8.18
N THR A 145 -18.54 -5.90 -6.90
CA THR A 145 -18.36 -7.20 -6.26
C THR A 145 -19.73 -7.85 -6.01
N PRO A 146 -19.79 -9.11 -5.58
CA PRO A 146 -21.05 -9.72 -5.14
C PRO A 146 -21.76 -8.99 -4.00
N VAL A 147 -21.04 -8.18 -3.22
CA VAL A 147 -21.62 -7.36 -2.13
C VAL A 147 -22.03 -6.00 -2.69
N PRO A 148 -23.33 -5.67 -2.72
CA PRO A 148 -23.81 -4.37 -3.23
C PRO A 148 -23.18 -3.20 -2.47
N GLY A 149 -22.64 -2.21 -3.21
CA GLY A 149 -21.98 -1.03 -2.65
C GLY A 149 -20.53 -1.27 -2.21
N PHE A 150 -20.01 -2.49 -2.37
CA PHE A 150 -18.57 -2.76 -2.31
C PHE A 150 -18.04 -2.93 -3.72
N ARG A 151 -17.03 -2.16 -4.08
CA ARG A 151 -16.39 -2.14 -5.40
C ARG A 151 -14.89 -2.27 -5.25
N ARG A 152 -14.25 -2.90 -6.22
CA ARG A 152 -12.81 -3.14 -6.23
C ARG A 152 -12.19 -2.68 -7.54
N ARG A 153 -10.98 -2.15 -7.45
CA ARG A 153 -10.12 -1.92 -8.59
C ARG A 153 -8.76 -2.56 -8.38
N GLU A 154 -8.37 -3.42 -9.29
CA GLU A 154 -7.03 -3.99 -9.32
C GLU A 154 -6.07 -2.98 -9.97
N LEU A 155 -4.94 -2.72 -9.32
CA LEU A 155 -3.86 -1.88 -9.81
C LEU A 155 -2.73 -2.72 -10.40
N LEU A 156 -2.60 -3.97 -9.96
CA LEU A 156 -1.75 -4.98 -10.58
C LEU A 156 -2.61 -6.15 -11.07
N PRO A 157 -2.24 -6.79 -12.20
CA PRO A 157 -3.04 -7.89 -12.78
C PRO A 157 -2.86 -9.17 -11.95
N VAL A 158 -3.62 -9.30 -10.86
CA VAL A 158 -3.53 -10.44 -9.93
C VAL A 158 -3.76 -11.82 -10.57
N ALA A 159 -4.42 -11.86 -11.71
CA ALA A 159 -4.59 -13.10 -12.50
C ALA A 159 -3.30 -13.54 -13.22
N ASP A 160 -2.32 -12.65 -13.35
CA ASP A 160 -1.01 -12.98 -13.92
C ASP A 160 -0.11 -13.57 -12.83
N PRO A 161 0.23 -14.87 -12.90
CA PRO A 161 1.06 -15.53 -11.89
C PRO A 161 2.52 -15.05 -11.89
N ALA A 162 2.91 -14.15 -12.79
CA ALA A 162 4.22 -13.49 -12.73
C ALA A 162 4.32 -12.55 -11.52
N PHE A 163 3.21 -11.89 -11.13
CA PHE A 163 3.19 -11.06 -9.92
C PHE A 163 3.08 -11.92 -8.65
N ASP A 164 3.83 -11.60 -7.61
CA ASP A 164 3.84 -12.31 -6.34
C ASP A 164 3.19 -11.51 -5.19
N PHE A 165 2.58 -10.37 -5.50
CA PHE A 165 1.65 -9.64 -4.66
C PHE A 165 0.59 -8.92 -5.49
N ALA A 166 -0.53 -8.64 -4.86
CA ALA A 166 -1.64 -7.89 -5.42
C ALA A 166 -1.68 -6.48 -4.82
N MET A 167 -2.09 -5.50 -5.64
CA MET A 167 -2.41 -4.15 -5.21
C MET A 167 -3.80 -3.80 -5.69
N SER A 168 -4.67 -3.41 -4.78
CA SER A 168 -6.07 -3.07 -5.10
C SER A 168 -6.54 -1.86 -4.31
N LEU A 169 -7.44 -1.08 -4.91
CA LEU A 169 -8.28 -0.13 -4.20
C LEU A 169 -9.63 -0.80 -3.90
N LEU A 170 -10.05 -0.73 -2.65
CA LEU A 170 -11.35 -1.22 -2.19
C LEU A 170 -12.17 -0.02 -1.75
N LEU A 171 -13.38 0.11 -2.34
CA LEU A 171 -14.29 1.23 -2.12
C LEU A 171 -15.62 0.70 -1.59
N PHE A 172 -16.03 1.21 -0.44
CA PHE A 172 -17.26 0.84 0.25
C PHE A 172 -18.18 2.06 0.36
N ASP A 173 -19.41 1.93 -0.07
CA ASP A 173 -20.43 2.95 0.19
C ASP A 173 -20.69 3.06 1.70
N ALA A 174 -21.24 4.19 2.14
CA ALA A 174 -21.55 4.41 3.56
C ALA A 174 -22.46 3.30 4.12
N GLY A 175 -22.04 2.68 5.21
CA GLY A 175 -22.75 1.57 5.86
C GLY A 175 -22.51 0.19 5.25
N VAL A 176 -21.72 0.09 4.19
CA VAL A 176 -21.39 -1.19 3.53
C VAL A 176 -20.10 -1.77 4.11
N GLY A 177 -20.05 -3.09 4.23
CA GLY A 177 -18.89 -3.83 4.71
C GLY A 177 -18.71 -5.15 3.98
N LEU A 178 -17.68 -5.88 4.37
CA LEU A 178 -17.53 -7.29 3.98
C LEU A 178 -18.63 -8.11 4.63
N ASP A 179 -19.16 -9.11 3.93
CA ASP A 179 -20.27 -9.93 4.37
C ASP A 179 -19.86 -11.10 5.29
N ASN A 180 -18.56 -11.29 5.47
CA ASN A 180 -17.98 -12.35 6.30
C ASN A 180 -16.69 -11.88 6.98
N ILE A 181 -16.26 -12.65 7.99
CA ILE A 181 -14.92 -12.55 8.55
C ILE A 181 -14.01 -13.47 7.75
N GLU A 182 -13.02 -12.88 7.11
CA GLU A 182 -12.03 -13.62 6.31
C GLU A 182 -10.89 -14.12 7.18
N ILE A 183 -10.44 -15.34 6.91
CA ILE A 183 -9.22 -15.93 7.52
C ILE A 183 -8.50 -16.68 6.41
N HIS A 184 -7.29 -16.25 6.07
CA HIS A 184 -6.48 -16.85 5.01
C HIS A 184 -4.98 -16.64 5.28
N ASP A 185 -4.14 -17.28 4.51
CA ASP A 185 -2.68 -17.35 4.73
C ASP A 185 -1.89 -16.16 4.19
N GLU A 186 -2.52 -15.26 3.44
CA GLU A 186 -1.83 -14.08 2.92
C GLU A 186 -1.74 -12.97 3.98
N GLU A 187 -0.60 -12.30 4.05
CA GLU A 187 -0.46 -11.05 4.82
C GLU A 187 -1.06 -9.87 4.06
N HIS A 188 -1.46 -8.86 4.82
CA HIS A 188 -1.92 -7.60 4.28
C HIS A 188 -1.21 -6.40 4.87
N GLY A 189 -1.04 -5.38 4.02
CA GLY A 189 -0.80 -4.00 4.44
C GLY A 189 -1.85 -3.13 3.77
N LEU A 190 -2.58 -2.35 4.53
CA LEU A 190 -3.57 -1.43 3.96
C LEU A 190 -3.40 -0.01 4.50
N TYR A 191 -3.69 0.94 3.63
CA TYR A 191 -3.68 2.36 3.96
C TYR A 191 -5.02 2.98 3.62
N MET A 192 -5.67 3.59 4.62
CA MET A 192 -6.95 4.28 4.43
C MET A 192 -6.73 5.54 3.60
N THR A 193 -7.23 5.58 2.38
CA THR A 193 -7.11 6.72 1.47
C THR A 193 -8.25 7.72 1.63
N ALA A 194 -9.43 7.24 2.07
CA ALA A 194 -10.59 8.09 2.31
C ALA A 194 -11.58 7.47 3.32
N GLY A 195 -12.41 8.31 3.91
CA GLY A 195 -13.51 7.89 4.78
C GLY A 195 -13.08 7.35 6.13
N ALA A 196 -13.99 6.58 6.75
CA ALA A 196 -13.81 5.98 8.05
C ALA A 196 -14.62 4.68 8.17
N GLY A 197 -14.23 3.81 9.09
CA GLY A 197 -14.91 2.55 9.31
C GLY A 197 -14.59 1.89 10.63
N LEU A 198 -15.18 0.72 10.81
CA LEU A 198 -14.81 -0.23 11.85
C LEU A 198 -14.08 -1.41 11.19
N TYR A 199 -12.92 -1.72 11.68
CA TYR A 199 -12.16 -2.90 11.29
C TYR A 199 -12.23 -3.94 12.41
N PHE A 200 -12.75 -5.12 12.09
CA PHE A 200 -12.66 -6.29 12.96
C PHE A 200 -11.31 -6.97 12.71
N LEU A 201 -10.50 -7.14 13.75
CA LEU A 201 -9.20 -7.79 13.70
C LEU A 201 -9.01 -8.67 14.92
N ASP A 202 -8.90 -9.98 14.71
CA ASP A 202 -8.57 -10.98 15.75
C ASP A 202 -9.39 -10.81 17.05
N GLY A 203 -10.72 -10.59 16.90
CA GLY A 203 -11.65 -10.44 18.01
C GLY A 203 -11.81 -9.01 18.54
N GLU A 204 -11.08 -8.03 18.00
CA GLU A 204 -11.19 -6.61 18.39
C GLU A 204 -11.88 -5.79 17.29
N LEU A 205 -12.67 -4.79 17.69
CA LEU A 205 -13.22 -3.77 16.77
C LEU A 205 -12.43 -2.48 16.96
N LEU A 206 -11.87 -2.00 15.86
CA LEU A 206 -11.04 -0.80 15.82
C LEU A 206 -11.66 0.26 14.92
N GLU A 207 -11.77 1.48 15.44
CA GLU A 207 -12.11 2.63 14.61
C GLU A 207 -10.90 2.98 13.72
N VAL A 208 -11.15 3.13 12.42
CA VAL A 208 -10.15 3.50 11.43
C VAL A 208 -10.65 4.65 10.57
N GLU A 209 -9.74 5.50 10.14
CA GLU A 209 -10.06 6.67 9.32
C GLU A 209 -8.92 6.97 8.34
N ARG A 210 -9.15 7.92 7.44
CA ARG A 210 -8.15 8.36 6.47
C ARG A 210 -6.77 8.57 7.12
N ASP A 211 -5.72 8.13 6.41
CA ASP A 211 -4.31 8.14 6.81
C ASP A 211 -3.91 7.12 7.89
N ASP A 212 -4.84 6.27 8.35
CA ASP A 212 -4.50 5.11 9.17
C ASP A 212 -3.89 4.00 8.32
N PHE A 213 -2.92 3.30 8.90
CA PHE A 213 -2.29 2.12 8.33
C PHE A 213 -2.56 0.90 9.19
N ILE A 214 -2.90 -0.22 8.56
CA ILE A 214 -3.08 -1.52 9.23
C ILE A 214 -2.18 -2.57 8.57
N TYR A 215 -1.47 -3.31 9.39
CA TYR A 215 -0.82 -4.56 9.00
C TYR A 215 -1.57 -5.74 9.60
N MET A 216 -1.81 -6.78 8.81
CA MET A 216 -2.40 -8.06 9.22
C MET A 216 -1.47 -9.19 8.82
N ALA A 217 -1.11 -10.00 9.79
CA ALA A 217 -0.31 -11.22 9.57
C ALA A 217 -1.18 -12.32 8.95
N PRO A 218 -0.56 -13.36 8.37
CA PRO A 218 -1.27 -14.56 7.93
C PRO A 218 -2.22 -15.09 9.00
N TYR A 219 -3.40 -15.54 8.57
CA TYR A 219 -4.48 -16.10 9.40
C TYR A 219 -5.09 -15.12 10.43
N CYS A 220 -4.83 -13.81 10.33
CA CYS A 220 -5.54 -12.83 11.16
C CYS A 220 -7.02 -12.76 10.74
N PRO A 221 -7.98 -13.11 11.61
CA PRO A 221 -9.40 -12.92 11.32
C PRO A 221 -9.69 -11.44 11.09
N GLN A 222 -10.33 -11.09 9.97
CA GLN A 222 -10.47 -9.73 9.53
C GLN A 222 -11.81 -9.45 8.85
N GLY A 223 -12.31 -8.23 8.99
CA GLY A 223 -13.50 -7.75 8.33
C GLY A 223 -13.60 -6.23 8.46
N PHE A 224 -14.21 -5.58 7.50
CA PHE A 224 -14.33 -4.12 7.45
C PHE A 224 -15.76 -3.68 7.19
N THR A 225 -16.18 -2.57 7.82
CA THR A 225 -17.45 -1.90 7.53
C THR A 225 -17.24 -0.40 7.54
N ALA A 226 -17.62 0.27 6.45
CA ALA A 226 -17.63 1.73 6.36
C ALA A 226 -18.72 2.31 7.29
N THR A 227 -18.36 3.19 8.22
CA THR A 227 -19.29 3.73 9.23
C THR A 227 -19.48 5.24 9.11
N GLY A 228 -18.73 5.90 8.23
CA GLY A 228 -18.88 7.31 7.91
C GLY A 228 -20.17 7.62 7.13
N ARG A 229 -20.40 8.90 6.89
CA ARG A 229 -21.47 9.38 5.99
C ARG A 229 -21.05 9.33 4.51
N GLU A 230 -19.75 9.36 4.29
CA GLU A 230 -19.11 9.28 2.97
C GLU A 230 -18.58 7.87 2.75
N PRO A 231 -18.35 7.46 1.50
CA PRO A 231 -17.71 6.21 1.19
C PRO A 231 -16.32 6.11 1.85
N ALA A 232 -15.92 4.90 2.21
CA ALA A 232 -14.59 4.60 2.70
C ALA A 232 -13.77 3.88 1.62
N GLU A 233 -12.50 4.23 1.52
CA GLU A 233 -11.59 3.63 0.55
C GLU A 233 -10.26 3.32 1.21
N TYR A 234 -9.66 2.20 0.82
CA TYR A 234 -8.29 1.90 1.18
C TYR A 234 -7.51 1.24 0.03
N LEU A 235 -6.20 1.52 0.01
CA LEU A 235 -5.23 0.82 -0.82
C LEU A 235 -4.78 -0.41 -0.07
N LEU A 236 -4.94 -1.58 -0.67
CA LEU A 236 -4.61 -2.88 -0.11
C LEU A 236 -3.43 -3.50 -0.84
N TYR A 237 -2.36 -3.80 -0.11
CA TYR A 237 -1.38 -4.81 -0.45
C TYR A 237 -1.89 -6.17 0.05
N LYS A 238 -1.81 -7.18 -0.81
CA LYS A 238 -2.07 -8.58 -0.46
C LYS A 238 -0.92 -9.44 -0.98
N ASP A 239 -0.31 -10.22 -0.11
CA ASP A 239 0.64 -11.26 -0.52
C ASP A 239 -0.06 -12.27 -1.42
N VAL A 240 0.60 -12.74 -2.44
CA VAL A 240 0.16 -13.88 -3.23
C VAL A 240 1.09 -15.03 -2.89
N TRP A 241 0.70 -15.82 -1.88
CA TRP A 241 1.48 -16.98 -1.49
C TRP A 241 1.41 -18.02 -2.60
N ARG A 242 2.56 -18.28 -3.22
CA ARG A 242 2.69 -19.38 -4.15
C ARG A 242 3.09 -20.60 -3.36
N ASP A 243 2.10 -21.46 -3.15
CA ASP A 243 2.32 -22.75 -2.49
C ASP A 243 3.42 -23.51 -3.22
N GLY A 244 4.57 -23.62 -2.59
CA GLY A 244 5.76 -24.30 -3.14
C GLY A 244 5.99 -25.68 -2.56
N PHE A 245 4.98 -26.23 -1.87
CA PHE A 245 5.04 -27.58 -1.30
C PHE A 245 4.74 -28.66 -2.32
#